data_be7799ebfd9fa78efa5fe6712a671696
#
_entry.id   be7799ebfd9fa78efa5fe6712a671696
#
_cell.length_a   1.000
_cell.length_b   1.000
_cell.length_c   1.000
_cell.angle_alpha   90.00
_cell.angle_beta   90.00
_cell.angle_gamma   90.00
#
_symmetry.space_group_name_H-M   'P 1'
#
loop_
_entity.id
_entity.type
_entity.pdbx_description
1 polymer ?
#
loop_
_entity_poly.entity_id
_entity_poly.type
_entity_poly.pdbx_seq_one_letter_code
_entity_poly.pdbx_strand_id
1 'polypeptide(L)'
;MTTVIVPKSGGVTSTKAIVVRWLKREGDTVKRGEPLVELETEKVCFELESPAAGTLVKLLVHEATEVPVGGVLCEIEDAKPDGSKARN
;
A
#
# COMPACT_ATOMS: atom_id res chain seq x y z
N MET A 1 12.95 -0.99 4.09
CA MET A 1 11.82 -1.35 3.22
C MET A 1 10.54 -1.27 4.01
N THR A 2 9.52 -0.73 3.42
CA THR A 2 8.24 -0.53 4.09
C THR A 2 7.22 -1.52 3.56
N THR A 3 6.62 -2.29 4.45
CA THR A 3 5.57 -3.23 4.08
C THR A 3 4.22 -2.54 4.27
N VAL A 4 3.39 -2.58 3.23
CA VAL A 4 2.06 -1.97 3.28
C VAL A 4 1.04 -3.07 3.56
N ILE A 5 0.24 -2.87 4.57
CA ILE A 5 -0.74 -3.87 4.98
C ILE A 5 -2.15 -3.27 4.93
N VAL A 6 -3.14 -4.14 4.98
CA VAL A 6 -4.54 -3.70 5.08
C VAL A 6 -4.73 -3.12 6.48
N PRO A 7 -5.02 -1.82 6.59
CA PRO A 7 -5.17 -1.20 7.90
C PRO A 7 -6.52 -1.53 8.50
N LYS A 8 -6.58 -1.47 9.82
CA LYS A 8 -7.85 -1.55 10.51
C LYS A 8 -8.45 -0.16 10.50
N SER A 9 -9.53 0.02 9.75
CA SER A 9 -10.19 1.31 9.71
C SER A 9 -10.89 1.57 11.03
N GLY A 10 -10.75 2.78 11.54
CA GLY A 10 -11.41 3.14 12.79
C GLY A 10 -12.91 2.97 12.67
N GLY A 11 -13.51 2.30 13.64
CA GLY A 11 -14.95 2.11 13.69
C GLY A 11 -15.49 1.06 12.75
N VAL A 12 -14.65 0.45 11.91
CA VAL A 12 -15.09 -0.56 10.98
C VAL A 12 -14.87 -1.93 11.60
N THR A 13 -15.89 -2.77 11.54
CA THR A 13 -15.80 -4.11 12.10
C THR A 13 -15.39 -5.16 11.07
N SER A 14 -15.13 -4.73 9.85
CA SER A 14 -14.71 -5.65 8.79
C SER A 14 -13.37 -6.27 9.15
N THR A 15 -13.24 -7.56 8.85
CA THR A 15 -12.01 -8.29 9.11
C THR A 15 -11.19 -8.48 7.84
N LYS A 16 -11.69 -8.01 6.71
CA LYS A 16 -11.05 -8.22 5.42
C LYS A 16 -11.46 -7.13 4.46
N ALA A 17 -10.68 -7.00 3.40
CA ALA A 17 -10.94 -6.04 2.34
C ALA A 17 -10.67 -6.70 1.00
N ILE A 18 -11.30 -6.18 -0.05
CA ILE A 18 -11.07 -6.66 -1.40
C ILE A 18 -10.25 -5.60 -2.11
N VAL A 19 -9.21 -6.04 -2.82
CA VAL A 19 -8.42 -5.15 -3.66
C VAL A 19 -9.23 -4.88 -4.91
N VAL A 20 -9.74 -3.66 -5.06
CA VAL A 20 -10.56 -3.30 -6.22
C VAL A 20 -9.65 -3.06 -7.41
N ARG A 21 -8.63 -2.24 -7.23
CA ARG A 21 -7.64 -2.02 -8.28
C ARG A 21 -6.40 -1.36 -7.73
N TRP A 22 -5.29 -1.61 -8.40
CA TRP A 22 -4.03 -0.96 -8.08
C TRP A 22 -3.92 0.35 -8.84
N LEU A 23 -3.50 1.38 -8.13
CA LEU A 23 -3.32 2.71 -8.72
C LEU A 23 -1.86 2.95 -9.09
N LYS A 24 -0.97 2.08 -8.62
CA LYS A 24 0.45 2.12 -8.93
C LYS A 24 0.90 0.74 -9.33
N ARG A 25 2.03 0.66 -10.01
CA ARG A 25 2.59 -0.59 -10.50
C ARG A 25 3.96 -0.83 -9.92
N GLU A 26 4.42 -2.08 -10.01
CA GLU A 26 5.79 -2.37 -9.64
C GLU A 26 6.73 -1.53 -10.47
N GLY A 27 7.72 -0.94 -9.80
CA GLY A 27 8.66 -0.04 -10.45
C GLY A 27 8.30 1.42 -10.36
N ASP A 28 7.06 1.74 -9.99
CA ASP A 28 6.65 3.14 -9.90
C ASP A 28 7.26 3.80 -8.67
N THR A 29 7.59 5.07 -8.82
CA THR A 29 7.99 5.90 -7.69
C THR A 29 6.73 6.41 -7.02
N VAL A 30 6.68 6.30 -5.69
CA VAL A 30 5.54 6.77 -4.92
C VAL A 30 5.98 7.77 -3.89
N LYS A 31 5.07 8.66 -3.53
CA LYS A 31 5.29 9.66 -2.49
C LYS A 31 4.40 9.33 -1.31
N ARG A 32 4.86 9.74 -0.14
CA ARG A 32 4.05 9.59 1.07
C ARG A 32 2.72 10.29 0.87
N GLY A 33 1.63 9.60 1.18
CA GLY A 33 0.29 10.14 1.02
C GLY A 33 -0.32 9.94 -0.36
N GLU A 34 0.44 9.39 -1.28
CA GLU A 34 -0.06 9.16 -2.64
C GLU A 34 -0.89 7.88 -2.66
N PRO A 35 -2.06 7.89 -3.31
CA PRO A 35 -2.89 6.68 -3.35
C PRO A 35 -2.18 5.53 -4.05
N LEU A 36 -2.22 4.37 -3.43
CA LEU A 36 -1.58 3.15 -3.97
C LEU A 36 -2.59 2.18 -4.54
N VAL A 37 -3.69 1.97 -3.83
CA VAL A 37 -4.60 0.90 -4.14
C VAL A 37 -5.98 1.26 -3.62
N GLU A 38 -6.99 0.85 -4.36
CA GLU A 38 -8.37 1.06 -3.95
C GLU A 38 -8.86 -0.23 -3.29
N LEU A 39 -9.35 -0.10 -2.06
CA LEU A 39 -9.83 -1.22 -1.27
C LEU A 39 -11.32 -1.06 -0.99
N GLU A 40 -12.00 -2.18 -0.88
CA GLU A 40 -13.42 -2.19 -0.56
C GLU A 40 -13.68 -3.11 0.61
N THR A 41 -14.42 -2.61 1.61
CA THR A 41 -14.94 -3.45 2.68
C THR A 41 -16.45 -3.51 2.51
N GLU A 42 -17.13 -4.27 3.37
CA GLU A 42 -18.56 -4.38 3.25
C GLU A 42 -19.27 -3.05 3.49
N LYS A 43 -18.60 -2.09 4.09
CA LYS A 43 -19.24 -0.83 4.44
C LYS A 43 -18.75 0.35 3.62
N VAL A 44 -17.50 0.34 3.20
CA VAL A 44 -16.91 1.50 2.51
C VAL A 44 -15.89 1.07 1.48
N CYS A 45 -15.69 1.96 0.51
CA CYS A 45 -14.55 1.88 -0.41
C CYS A 45 -13.64 3.04 -0.10
N PHE A 46 -12.34 2.81 -0.13
CA PHE A 46 -11.39 3.89 0.13
C PHE A 46 -10.08 3.62 -0.58
N GLU A 47 -9.31 4.67 -0.79
CA GLU A 47 -7.97 4.57 -1.36
C GLU A 47 -6.96 4.52 -0.24
N LEU A 48 -6.08 3.54 -0.27
CA LEU A 48 -5.03 3.41 0.71
C LEU A 48 -3.83 4.20 0.22
N GLU A 49 -3.35 5.11 1.07
CA GLU A 49 -2.23 5.97 0.72
C GLU A 49 -0.92 5.33 1.13
N SER A 50 0.14 5.71 0.42
CA SER A 50 1.47 5.22 0.73
C SER A 50 1.96 5.78 2.06
N PRO A 51 2.45 4.92 2.95
CA PRO A 51 2.98 5.39 4.22
C PRO A 51 4.41 5.94 4.10
N ALA A 52 5.03 5.79 2.95
CA ALA A 52 6.42 6.19 2.77
C ALA A 52 6.67 6.58 1.33
N ALA A 53 7.73 7.35 1.12
CA ALA A 53 8.19 7.67 -0.21
C ALA A 53 9.22 6.64 -0.65
N GLY A 54 9.19 6.25 -1.90
CA GLY A 54 10.14 5.28 -2.40
C GLY A 54 9.70 4.69 -3.71
N THR A 55 10.12 3.46 -3.96
CA THR A 55 9.77 2.73 -5.17
C THR A 55 8.92 1.53 -4.79
N LEU A 56 7.81 1.36 -5.47
CA LEU A 56 6.97 0.19 -5.26
C LEU A 56 7.65 -1.00 -5.92
N VAL A 57 8.20 -1.89 -5.11
CA VAL A 57 9.03 -2.96 -5.66
C VAL A 57 8.28 -4.27 -5.83
N LYS A 58 7.18 -4.45 -5.10
CA LYS A 58 6.49 -5.73 -5.20
C LYS A 58 5.03 -5.59 -4.83
N LEU A 59 4.15 -6.09 -5.70
CA LEU A 59 2.74 -6.24 -5.41
C LEU A 59 2.50 -7.69 -5.04
N LEU A 60 1.95 -7.92 -3.86
CA LEU A 60 1.80 -9.27 -3.32
C LEU A 60 0.41 -9.84 -3.52
N VAL A 61 -0.54 -9.02 -3.97
CA VAL A 61 -1.90 -9.48 -4.22
C VAL A 61 -2.39 -8.90 -5.53
N HIS A 62 -3.29 -9.62 -6.17
CA HIS A 62 -3.89 -9.18 -7.42
C HIS A 62 -5.20 -8.46 -7.16
N GLU A 63 -5.67 -7.75 -8.18
CA GLU A 63 -7.00 -7.14 -8.12
C GLU A 63 -8.04 -8.23 -7.94
N ALA A 64 -9.14 -7.87 -7.32
CA ALA A 64 -10.26 -8.76 -7.00
C ALA A 64 -9.91 -9.82 -5.97
N THR A 65 -8.80 -9.65 -5.25
CA THR A 65 -8.38 -10.58 -4.21
C THR A 65 -8.86 -10.08 -2.86
N GLU A 66 -9.35 -10.99 -2.04
CA GLU A 66 -9.73 -10.68 -0.68
C GLU A 66 -8.52 -10.84 0.23
N VAL A 67 -8.27 -9.85 1.08
CA VAL A 67 -7.11 -9.83 1.96
C VAL A 67 -7.58 -9.53 3.37
N PRO A 68 -7.16 -10.29 4.37
CA PRO A 68 -7.55 -9.99 5.74
C PRO A 68 -6.87 -8.72 6.24
N VAL A 69 -7.49 -8.10 7.24
CA VAL A 69 -6.88 -6.95 7.92
C VAL A 69 -5.54 -7.41 8.48
N GLY A 70 -4.52 -6.61 8.23
CA GLY A 70 -3.14 -6.96 8.60
C GLY A 70 -2.41 -7.74 7.52
N GLY A 71 -3.13 -8.19 6.49
CA GLY A 71 -2.48 -8.89 5.38
C GLY A 71 -1.63 -7.97 4.56
N VAL A 72 -0.55 -8.49 4.01
CA VAL A 72 0.43 -7.70 3.27
C VAL A 72 -0.05 -7.45 1.85
N LEU A 73 -0.01 -6.20 1.42
CA LEU A 73 -0.44 -5.81 0.07
C LEU A 73 0.73 -5.61 -0.86
N CYS A 74 1.75 -4.91 -0.41
CA CYS A 74 2.90 -4.61 -1.26
C CYS A 74 4.08 -4.18 -0.41
N GLU A 75 5.22 -4.02 -1.09
CA GLU A 75 6.44 -3.57 -0.44
C GLU A 75 7.00 -2.38 -1.18
N ILE A 76 7.51 -1.42 -0.42
CA ILE A 76 8.10 -0.20 -0.94
C ILE A 76 9.55 -0.16 -0.49
N GLU A 77 10.45 0.06 -1.44
CA GLU A 77 11.84 0.33 -1.09
C GLU A 77 11.95 1.80 -0.79
N ASP A 78 12.25 2.14 0.46
CA ASP A 78 12.22 3.51 0.92
C ASP A 78 13.21 4.36 0.16
N ALA A 79 12.80 5.59 -0.16
CA ALA A 79 13.70 6.54 -0.78
C ALA A 79 14.79 6.89 0.21
N LYS A 80 16.01 6.94 -0.26
CA LYS A 80 17.12 7.32 0.60
C LYS A 80 17.18 8.84 0.70
N PRO A 81 17.29 9.36 1.89
CA PRO A 81 17.48 10.79 2.04
C PRO A 81 18.85 11.10 1.50
N ASP A 82 18.88 11.92 0.60
CA ASP A 82 20.10 12.35 0.07
C ASP A 82 21.12 11.38 0.04
N GLY A 83 21.18 10.97 -0.15
CA GLY A 83 21.92 10.32 -0.30
C GLY A 83 22.53 9.65 0.33
N SER A 84 22.17 9.71 0.69
CA SER A 84 22.67 9.17 1.25
C SER A 84 23.45 8.62 0.53
N LYS A 85 23.38 9.24 0.09
CA LYS A 85 23.93 9.12 -0.50
C LYS A 85 24.83 8.92 -0.40
N ALA A 86 24.83 9.09 -0.18
CA ALA A 86 25.48 8.95 -0.13
C ALA A 86 26.37 8.88 0.25
N ARG A 87 26.33 9.18 0.46
CA ARG A 87 26.90 9.22 0.82
C ARG A 87 27.48 8.88 1.13
N ASN A 88 27.50 9.13 1.08
CA ASN A 88 27.67 8.96 1.28
C ASN A 88 28.04 8.65 1.46
#